data_e721a1ad6c061b2cf9c55be788462da0
#
_entry.id   e721a1ad6c061b2cf9c55be788462da0
#
_cell.length_a   1.000
_cell.length_b   1.000
_cell.length_c   1.000
_cell.angle_alpha   90.00
_cell.angle_beta   90.00
_cell.angle_gamma   90.00
#
_symmetry.space_group_name_H-M   'P 1'
#
loop_
_entity.id
_entity.type
_entity.pdbx_description
1 polymer ?
#
loop_
_entity_poly.entity_id
_entity_poly.type
_entity_poly.pdbx_seq_one_letter_code
_entity_poly.pdbx_strand_id
1 'polypeptide(L)'
;NTVKRHLPIRWDTLLIAIEMAAVIVLGFLPESAPVQISQVTINFIASMQYNTFRQAEGIPMATTFATNHIRQIGVGLAKEVRHFRERNKSHRPKLLQHFEMLIYFLLGAVVGTIFCELLVGKAIWITLIPLGIILAAFLRADLSAEKNMMERKPSGH
;
A
#
# COMPACT_ATOMS: atom_id res chain seq x y z
N ASN A 1 -8.03 -21.46 2.57
CA ASN A 1 -8.57 -21.02 3.88
C ASN A 1 -7.89 -21.67 5.10
N THR A 2 -7.08 -22.72 4.93
CA THR A 2 -6.46 -23.49 6.03
C THR A 2 -5.24 -22.78 6.62
N VAL A 3 -4.50 -22.04 5.82
CA VAL A 3 -3.29 -21.30 6.25
C VAL A 3 -3.63 -20.10 7.14
N LYS A 4 -4.79 -19.48 6.94
CA LYS A 4 -5.28 -18.35 7.77
C LYS A 4 -5.49 -18.70 9.25
N ARG A 5 -5.65 -19.98 9.59
CA ARG A 5 -6.06 -20.45 10.92
C ARG A 5 -4.88 -20.67 11.88
N HIS A 6 -3.63 -20.68 11.37
CA HIS A 6 -2.44 -21.06 12.16
C HIS A 6 -1.42 -19.93 12.34
N LEU A 7 -1.62 -18.77 11.71
CA LEU A 7 -0.72 -17.62 11.87
C LEU A 7 -1.39 -16.61 12.81
N PRO A 8 -0.78 -16.27 13.95
CA PRO A 8 -1.27 -15.21 14.86
C PRO A 8 -1.17 -13.81 14.23
N ILE A 9 -0.52 -13.69 13.09
CA ILE A 9 -0.26 -12.45 12.37
C ILE A 9 -1.23 -12.36 11.19
N ARG A 10 -1.82 -11.19 10.97
CA ARG A 10 -2.69 -10.92 9.83
C ARG A 10 -1.90 -11.07 8.53
N TRP A 11 -2.60 -11.51 7.47
CA TRP A 11 -2.00 -11.67 6.14
C TRP A 11 -1.36 -10.38 5.62
N ASP A 12 -1.97 -9.24 5.92
CA ASP A 12 -1.49 -7.91 5.53
C ASP A 12 -0.11 -7.61 6.15
N THR A 13 0.07 -7.93 7.43
CA THR A 13 1.34 -7.75 8.16
C THR A 13 2.43 -8.66 7.60
N LEU A 14 2.09 -9.92 7.32
CA LEU A 14 3.03 -10.87 6.71
C LEU A 14 3.50 -10.39 5.35
N LEU A 15 2.61 -9.84 4.55
CA LEU A 15 2.93 -9.33 3.21
C LEU A 15 3.91 -8.17 3.27
N ILE A 16 3.68 -7.19 4.15
CA ILE A 16 4.62 -6.07 4.34
C ILE A 16 5.99 -6.57 4.83
N ALA A 17 6.02 -7.60 5.69
CA ALA A 17 7.28 -8.21 6.12
C ALA A 17 8.05 -8.89 4.96
N ILE A 18 7.35 -9.59 4.08
CA ILE A 18 7.93 -10.20 2.87
C ILE A 18 8.46 -9.11 1.93
N GLU A 19 7.70 -8.04 1.73
CA GLU A 19 8.10 -6.89 0.92
C GLU A 19 9.37 -6.25 1.47
N MET A 20 9.42 -6.00 2.78
CA MET A 20 10.60 -5.43 3.44
C MET A 20 11.83 -6.34 3.29
N ALA A 21 11.66 -7.65 3.44
CA ALA A 21 12.74 -8.62 3.22
C ALA A 21 13.25 -8.59 1.77
N ALA A 22 12.35 -8.51 0.78
CA ALA A 22 12.73 -8.43 -0.62
C ALA A 22 13.47 -7.12 -0.94
N VAL A 23 13.04 -5.99 -0.40
CA VAL A 23 13.73 -4.70 -0.55
C VAL A 23 15.13 -4.75 0.05
N ILE A 24 15.31 -5.37 1.22
CA ILE A 24 16.63 -5.57 1.83
C ILE A 24 17.54 -6.39 0.90
N VAL A 25 17.03 -7.51 0.39
CA VAL A 25 17.80 -8.38 -0.53
C VAL A 25 18.17 -7.64 -1.81
N LEU A 26 17.24 -6.88 -2.40
CA LEU A 26 17.51 -6.09 -3.61
C LEU A 26 18.58 -5.02 -3.38
N GLY A 27 18.60 -4.40 -2.19
CA GLY A 27 19.61 -3.39 -1.85
C GLY A 27 21.04 -3.95 -1.68
N PHE A 28 21.18 -5.28 -1.50
CA PHE A 28 22.48 -5.96 -1.49
C PHE A 28 22.91 -6.45 -2.87
N LEU A 29 22.07 -6.34 -3.90
CA LEU A 29 22.47 -6.73 -5.24
C LEU A 29 23.62 -5.86 -5.73
N PRO A 30 24.68 -6.45 -6.32
CA PRO A 30 25.75 -5.68 -6.93
C PRO A 30 25.22 -4.94 -8.18
N GLU A 31 25.84 -3.80 -8.51
CA GLU A 31 25.47 -3.00 -9.70
C GLU A 31 25.62 -3.78 -11.02
N SER A 32 26.46 -4.82 -11.02
CA SER A 32 26.64 -5.72 -12.17
C SER A 32 25.50 -6.74 -12.33
N ALA A 33 24.58 -6.84 -11.37
CA ALA A 33 23.47 -7.77 -11.46
C ALA A 33 22.50 -7.39 -12.59
N PRO A 34 21.90 -8.37 -13.28
CA PRO A 34 20.93 -8.09 -14.31
C PRO A 34 19.75 -7.30 -13.77
N VAL A 35 19.42 -6.18 -14.41
CA VAL A 35 18.30 -5.29 -14.02
C VAL A 35 16.96 -6.04 -13.95
N GLN A 36 16.83 -7.10 -14.75
CA GLN A 36 15.64 -7.94 -14.79
C GLN A 36 15.30 -8.56 -13.43
N ILE A 37 16.29 -8.89 -12.60
CA ILE A 37 16.07 -9.47 -11.26
C ILE A 37 15.30 -8.46 -10.39
N SER A 38 15.78 -7.23 -10.32
CA SER A 38 15.11 -6.17 -9.56
C SER A 38 13.74 -5.87 -10.13
N GLN A 39 13.61 -5.78 -11.44
CA GLN A 39 12.36 -5.46 -12.12
C GLN A 39 11.28 -6.52 -11.91
N VAL A 40 11.63 -7.79 -12.04
CA VAL A 40 10.69 -8.91 -11.80
C VAL A 40 10.26 -8.94 -10.33
N THR A 41 11.22 -8.78 -9.41
CA THR A 41 10.93 -8.78 -7.97
C THR A 41 10.01 -7.63 -7.58
N ILE A 42 10.28 -6.40 -8.04
CA ILE A 42 9.43 -5.24 -7.76
C ILE A 42 8.03 -5.41 -8.34
N ASN A 43 7.92 -5.89 -9.58
CA ASN A 43 6.62 -6.15 -10.20
C ASN A 43 5.81 -7.23 -9.47
N PHE A 44 6.48 -8.27 -8.97
CA PHE A 44 5.85 -9.31 -8.17
C PHE A 44 5.31 -8.73 -6.86
N ILE A 45 6.11 -7.94 -6.13
CA ILE A 45 5.71 -7.25 -4.90
C ILE A 45 4.53 -6.30 -5.18
N ALA A 46 4.59 -5.48 -6.22
CA ALA A 46 3.51 -4.57 -6.60
C ALA A 46 2.20 -5.33 -6.90
N SER A 47 2.29 -6.51 -7.52
CA SER A 47 1.13 -7.37 -7.77
C SER A 47 0.54 -7.94 -6.48
N MET A 48 1.40 -8.32 -5.52
CA MET A 48 0.96 -8.78 -4.20
C MET A 48 0.27 -7.65 -3.43
N GLN A 49 0.85 -6.45 -3.38
CA GLN A 49 0.24 -5.27 -2.77
C GLN A 49 -1.12 -4.95 -3.39
N TYR A 50 -1.21 -4.93 -4.71
CA TYR A 50 -2.47 -4.69 -5.42
C TYR A 50 -3.56 -5.69 -5.03
N ASN A 51 -3.21 -6.97 -4.87
CA ASN A 51 -4.17 -8.00 -4.48
C ASN A 51 -4.61 -7.90 -3.02
N THR A 52 -3.76 -7.39 -2.15
CA THR A 52 -4.02 -7.29 -0.70
C THR A 52 -4.72 -5.99 -0.33
N PHE A 53 -4.22 -4.86 -0.83
CA PHE A 53 -4.73 -3.52 -0.50
C PHE A 53 -5.67 -3.00 -1.58
N ARG A 54 -6.84 -3.64 -1.71
CA ARG A 54 -7.84 -3.29 -2.74
C ARG A 54 -8.78 -2.18 -2.33
N GLN A 55 -8.85 -1.84 -1.05
CA GLN A 55 -9.81 -0.88 -0.51
C GLN A 55 -9.18 -0.05 0.60
N ALA A 56 -9.49 1.23 0.63
CA ALA A 56 -9.26 2.10 1.76
C ALA A 56 -10.58 2.80 2.11
N GLU A 57 -10.99 2.74 3.39
CA GLU A 57 -12.24 3.34 3.88
C GLU A 57 -13.49 2.94 3.08
N GLY A 58 -13.53 1.69 2.60
CA GLY A 58 -14.65 1.18 1.79
C GLY A 58 -14.68 1.66 0.33
N ILE A 59 -13.66 2.38 -0.11
CA ILE A 59 -13.50 2.81 -1.51
C ILE A 59 -12.52 1.89 -2.20
N PRO A 60 -12.88 1.28 -3.34
CA PRO A 60 -11.93 0.49 -4.13
C PRO A 60 -10.76 1.33 -4.59
N MET A 61 -9.55 0.96 -4.18
CA MET A 61 -8.33 1.66 -4.54
C MET A 61 -7.28 0.69 -5.07
N ALA A 62 -6.61 1.10 -6.15
CA ALA A 62 -5.42 0.43 -6.65
C ALA A 62 -4.22 1.33 -6.33
N THR A 63 -3.69 1.22 -5.12
CA THR A 63 -2.62 2.10 -4.59
C THR A 63 -1.34 2.06 -5.42
N THR A 64 -1.10 0.98 -6.16
CA THR A 64 0.09 0.77 -6.99
C THR A 64 -0.01 1.36 -8.41
N PHE A 65 -1.18 1.87 -8.83
CA PHE A 65 -1.40 2.33 -10.20
C PHE A 65 -1.96 3.75 -10.26
N ALA A 66 -1.10 4.72 -10.58
CA ALA A 66 -1.50 6.12 -10.78
C ALA A 66 -2.59 6.28 -11.83
N THR A 67 -2.55 5.48 -12.91
CA THR A 67 -3.55 5.48 -13.98
C THR A 67 -4.97 5.21 -13.49
N ASN A 68 -5.14 4.36 -12.47
CA ASN A 68 -6.45 4.13 -11.88
C ASN A 68 -6.98 5.37 -11.16
N HIS A 69 -6.13 6.09 -10.42
CA HIS A 69 -6.52 7.32 -9.74
C HIS A 69 -6.88 8.42 -10.74
N ILE A 70 -6.09 8.60 -11.81
CA ILE A 70 -6.37 9.56 -12.90
C ILE A 70 -7.74 9.25 -13.54
N ARG A 71 -8.00 7.98 -13.86
CA ARG A 71 -9.30 7.56 -14.40
C ARG A 71 -10.45 7.85 -13.45
N GLN A 72 -10.30 7.54 -12.16
CA GLN A 72 -11.35 7.78 -11.16
C GLN A 72 -11.60 9.26 -10.91
N ILE A 73 -10.56 10.09 -10.96
CA ILE A 73 -10.67 11.55 -10.92
C ILE A 73 -11.47 12.05 -12.12
N GLY A 74 -11.14 11.60 -13.33
CA GLY A 74 -11.85 11.99 -14.56
C GLY A 74 -13.34 11.59 -14.49
N VAL A 75 -13.64 10.36 -14.09
CA VAL A 75 -15.02 9.88 -13.92
C VAL A 75 -15.74 10.66 -12.81
N GLY A 76 -15.07 10.93 -11.69
CA GLY A 76 -15.62 11.70 -10.57
C GLY A 76 -15.94 13.13 -10.97
N LEU A 77 -15.06 13.79 -11.71
CA LEU A 77 -15.27 15.15 -12.23
C LEU A 77 -16.44 15.22 -13.21
N ALA A 78 -16.51 14.27 -14.16
CA ALA A 78 -17.63 14.17 -15.10
C ALA A 78 -18.98 13.97 -14.37
N LYS A 79 -19.01 13.16 -13.32
CA LYS A 79 -20.19 12.98 -12.47
C LYS A 79 -20.54 14.24 -11.71
N GLU A 80 -19.57 14.95 -11.12
CA GLU A 80 -19.83 16.19 -10.38
C GLU A 80 -20.39 17.27 -11.28
N VAL A 81 -19.85 17.44 -12.50
CA VAL A 81 -20.38 18.38 -13.52
C VAL A 81 -21.82 18.03 -13.90
N ARG A 82 -22.12 16.74 -14.06
CA ARG A 82 -23.47 16.26 -14.39
C ARG A 82 -24.45 16.48 -13.24
N HIS A 83 -24.02 16.22 -11.99
CA HIS A 83 -24.85 16.39 -10.79
C HIS A 83 -25.05 17.83 -10.36
N PHE A 84 -24.15 18.75 -10.70
CA PHE A 84 -24.38 20.19 -10.53
C PHE A 84 -25.68 20.64 -11.22
N ARG A 85 -26.06 19.91 -12.28
CA ARG A 85 -27.32 20.14 -13.02
C ARG A 85 -28.54 19.45 -12.37
N GLU A 86 -28.34 18.38 -11.60
CA GLU A 86 -29.44 17.53 -11.10
C GLU A 86 -29.68 17.58 -9.57
N ARG A 87 -28.97 18.42 -8.81
CA ARG A 87 -29.13 18.64 -7.35
C ARG A 87 -29.08 17.35 -6.49
N ASN A 88 -28.36 16.31 -6.90
CA ASN A 88 -28.28 15.04 -6.20
C ASN A 88 -26.90 14.86 -5.52
N LYS A 89 -26.74 13.80 -4.68
CA LYS A 89 -25.60 13.59 -3.77
C LYS A 89 -24.21 13.86 -4.35
N SER A 90 -23.46 14.74 -3.70
CA SER A 90 -22.06 15.09 -4.05
C SER A 90 -21.14 13.87 -4.01
N HIS A 91 -20.33 13.68 -5.06
CA HIS A 91 -19.27 12.66 -5.15
C HIS A 91 -17.90 13.22 -4.73
N ARG A 92 -17.85 14.44 -4.21
CA ARG A 92 -16.63 15.15 -3.78
C ARG A 92 -15.73 14.33 -2.84
N PRO A 93 -16.23 13.61 -1.81
CA PRO A 93 -15.33 12.88 -0.91
C PRO A 93 -14.49 11.82 -1.64
N LYS A 94 -15.10 11.07 -2.59
CA LYS A 94 -14.39 10.06 -3.37
C LYS A 94 -13.39 10.68 -4.35
N LEU A 95 -13.76 11.79 -4.98
CA LEU A 95 -12.89 12.53 -5.90
C LEU A 95 -11.65 13.06 -5.17
N LEU A 96 -11.84 13.68 -4.01
CA LEU A 96 -10.74 14.22 -3.18
C LEU A 96 -9.80 13.11 -2.74
N GLN A 97 -10.31 11.95 -2.35
CA GLN A 97 -9.51 10.83 -1.89
C GLN A 97 -8.62 10.24 -3.01
N HIS A 98 -9.16 10.13 -4.24
CA HIS A 98 -8.34 9.71 -5.38
C HIS A 98 -7.30 10.77 -5.77
N PHE A 99 -7.64 12.06 -5.63
CA PHE A 99 -6.71 13.15 -5.88
C PHE A 99 -5.58 13.18 -4.85
N GLU A 100 -5.89 13.01 -3.58
CA GLU A 100 -4.93 12.91 -2.48
C GLU A 100 -3.96 11.74 -2.70
N MET A 101 -4.47 10.56 -3.06
CA MET A 101 -3.64 9.40 -3.37
C MET A 101 -2.70 9.64 -4.56
N LEU A 102 -3.17 10.34 -5.59
CA LEU A 102 -2.33 10.71 -6.72
C LEU A 102 -1.21 11.67 -6.31
N ILE A 103 -1.50 12.64 -5.44
CA ILE A 103 -0.46 13.55 -4.90
C ILE A 103 0.59 12.76 -4.12
N TYR A 104 0.19 11.86 -3.21
CA TYR A 104 1.15 11.04 -2.46
C TYR A 104 1.98 10.16 -3.38
N PHE A 105 1.38 9.61 -4.43
CA PHE A 105 2.09 8.83 -5.43
C PHE A 105 3.16 9.66 -6.17
N LEU A 106 2.80 10.87 -6.60
CA LEU A 106 3.73 11.78 -7.27
C LEU A 106 4.85 12.27 -6.34
N LEU A 107 4.52 12.59 -5.10
CA LEU A 107 5.52 12.96 -4.09
C LEU A 107 6.51 11.80 -3.85
N GLY A 108 6.01 10.59 -3.73
CA GLY A 108 6.85 9.39 -3.61
C GLY A 108 7.78 9.20 -4.81
N ALA A 109 7.27 9.43 -6.03
CA ALA A 109 8.06 9.35 -7.25
C ALA A 109 9.18 10.42 -7.30
N VAL A 110 8.86 11.67 -6.96
CA VAL A 110 9.85 12.77 -6.91
C VAL A 110 10.92 12.48 -5.87
N VAL A 111 10.53 12.13 -4.65
CA VAL A 111 11.44 11.79 -3.56
C VAL A 111 12.31 10.59 -3.97
N GLY A 112 11.72 9.54 -4.52
CA GLY A 112 12.43 8.36 -5.00
C GLY A 112 13.47 8.70 -6.08
N THR A 113 13.12 9.55 -7.04
CA THR A 113 14.05 9.99 -8.10
C THR A 113 15.24 10.74 -7.51
N ILE A 114 15.00 11.71 -6.62
CA ILE A 114 16.09 12.46 -5.97
C ILE A 114 17.05 11.52 -5.24
N PHE A 115 16.53 10.55 -4.50
CA PHE A 115 17.39 9.60 -3.79
C PHE A 115 18.08 8.60 -4.73
N CYS A 116 17.47 8.24 -5.86
CA CYS A 116 18.13 7.43 -6.88
C CYS A 116 19.36 8.14 -7.48
N GLU A 117 19.27 9.45 -7.70
CA GLU A 117 20.40 10.24 -8.19
C GLU A 117 21.52 10.38 -7.14
N LEU A 118 21.15 10.52 -5.84
CA LEU A 118 22.10 10.72 -4.76
C LEU A 118 22.78 9.44 -4.30
N LEU A 119 22.07 8.32 -4.24
CA LEU A 119 22.50 7.07 -3.60
C LEU A 119 22.71 5.92 -4.59
N VAL A 120 22.44 6.14 -5.85
CA VAL A 120 22.54 5.14 -6.93
C VAL A 120 21.82 3.83 -6.52
N GLY A 121 22.46 2.65 -6.59
CA GLY A 121 21.85 1.36 -6.29
C GLY A 121 21.35 1.17 -4.86
N LYS A 122 21.79 1.99 -3.90
CA LYS A 122 21.37 1.92 -2.48
C LYS A 122 20.10 2.73 -2.18
N ALA A 123 19.59 3.48 -3.14
CA ALA A 123 18.38 4.29 -2.97
C ALA A 123 17.16 3.47 -2.53
N ILE A 124 17.10 2.19 -2.91
CA ILE A 124 16.01 1.29 -2.56
C ILE A 124 15.84 1.13 -1.02
N TRP A 125 16.90 1.28 -0.24
CA TRP A 125 16.83 1.15 1.21
C TRP A 125 16.02 2.26 1.88
N ILE A 126 15.85 3.41 1.23
CA ILE A 126 15.03 4.50 1.76
C ILE A 126 13.57 4.07 1.88
N THR A 127 13.11 3.18 1.00
CA THR A 127 11.76 2.64 1.07
C THR A 127 11.52 1.79 2.33
N LEU A 128 12.58 1.33 3.01
CA LEU A 128 12.46 0.63 4.29
C LEU A 128 11.90 1.52 5.40
N ILE A 129 12.08 2.83 5.33
CA ILE A 129 11.58 3.76 6.34
C ILE A 129 10.05 3.75 6.38
N PRO A 130 9.33 4.08 5.30
CA PRO A 130 7.87 4.03 5.29
C PRO A 130 7.33 2.60 5.49
N LEU A 131 7.98 1.58 4.91
CA LEU A 131 7.60 0.18 5.12
C LEU A 131 7.73 -0.24 6.59
N GLY A 132 8.80 0.17 7.27
CA GLY A 132 9.01 -0.10 8.69
C GLY A 132 7.94 0.58 9.55
N ILE A 133 7.53 1.80 9.23
CA ILE A 133 6.44 2.51 9.92
C ILE A 133 5.13 1.75 9.78
N ILE A 134 4.80 1.33 8.54
CA ILE A 134 3.57 0.57 8.25
C ILE A 134 3.60 -0.79 8.97
N LEU A 135 4.72 -1.51 8.90
CA LEU A 135 4.89 -2.78 9.60
C LEU A 135 4.71 -2.64 11.11
N ALA A 136 5.33 -1.62 11.72
CA ALA A 136 5.20 -1.35 13.15
C ALA A 136 3.74 -1.03 13.53
N ALA A 137 3.02 -0.27 12.71
CA ALA A 137 1.61 0.04 12.91
C ALA A 137 0.73 -1.23 12.85
N PHE A 138 0.97 -2.10 11.87
CA PHE A 138 0.23 -3.35 11.72
C PHE A 138 0.52 -4.35 12.84
N LEU A 139 1.79 -4.49 13.23
CA LEU A 139 2.17 -5.33 14.36
C LEU A 139 1.53 -4.85 15.67
N ARG A 140 1.50 -3.53 15.92
CA ARG A 140 0.80 -2.98 17.08
C ARG A 140 -0.70 -3.28 17.05
N ALA A 141 -1.32 -3.17 15.89
CA ALA A 141 -2.74 -3.48 15.72
C ALA A 141 -3.02 -4.97 15.95
N ASP A 142 -2.16 -5.86 15.46
CA ASP A 142 -2.29 -7.30 15.63
C ASP A 142 -2.13 -7.71 17.11
N LEU A 143 -1.09 -7.19 17.79
CA LEU A 143 -0.87 -7.44 19.22
C LEU A 143 -2.00 -6.89 20.09
N SER A 144 -2.56 -5.74 19.75
CA SER A 144 -3.71 -5.17 20.47
C SER A 144 -4.97 -5.99 20.27
N ALA A 145 -5.19 -6.51 19.06
CA ALA A 145 -6.34 -7.38 18.76
C ALA A 145 -6.23 -8.72 19.50
N GLU A 146 -5.04 -9.30 19.57
CA GLU A 146 -4.77 -10.55 20.31
C GLU A 146 -4.98 -10.35 21.83
N LYS A 147 -4.47 -9.24 22.39
CA LYS A 147 -4.68 -8.88 23.79
C LYS A 147 -6.17 -8.74 24.13
N ASN A 148 -6.94 -8.05 23.29
CA ASN A 148 -8.38 -7.88 23.48
C ASN A 148 -9.16 -9.21 23.36
N MET A 149 -8.68 -10.18 22.58
CA MET A 149 -9.27 -11.51 22.50
C MET A 149 -8.95 -12.35 23.73
N MET A 150 -7.75 -12.24 24.30
CA MET A 150 -7.36 -12.94 25.53
C MET A 150 -8.05 -12.35 26.78
N GLU A 151 -8.30 -11.05 26.82
CA GLU A 151 -9.01 -10.38 27.92
C GLU A 151 -10.52 -10.62 27.89
N ARG A 152 -11.10 -11.08 26.79
CA ARG A 152 -12.49 -11.55 26.76
C ARG A 152 -12.57 -12.89 27.51
N LYS A 153 -12.87 -12.83 28.82
CA LYS A 153 -13.25 -14.01 29.60
C LYS A 153 -14.32 -14.77 28.82
N PRO A 154 -14.19 -16.11 28.64
CA PRO A 154 -15.31 -16.89 28.14
C PRO A 154 -16.46 -16.65 29.11
N SER A 155 -17.57 -16.13 28.60
CA SER A 155 -18.84 -16.08 29.33
C SER A 155 -19.22 -17.53 29.57
N GLY A 156 -18.86 -18.05 30.74
CA GLY A 156 -19.27 -19.37 31.19
C GLY A 156 -20.78 -19.41 31.29
N HIS A 157 -21.37 -20.38 30.68
CA HIS A 157 -22.71 -20.86 30.96
C HIS A 157 -22.72 -21.60 32.27
#